data_9b3858c08c44e900063b7c2b901e47e5
#
_entry.id   9b3858c08c44e900063b7c2b901e47e5
#
_cell.length_a   1.000
_cell.length_b   1.000
_cell.length_c   1.000
_cell.angle_alpha   90.00
_cell.angle_beta   90.00
_cell.angle_gamma   90.00
#
_symmetry.space_group_name_H-M   'P 1'
#
loop_
_entity.id
_entity.type
_entity.pdbx_description
1 polymer ?
#
loop_
_entity_poly.entity_id
_entity_poly.type
_entity_poly.pdbx_seq_one_letter_code
_entity_poly.pdbx_strand_id
1 'polypeptide(L)'
;MVADIAYRMAVLNPQLLDNILEEPRGIVLIDEVDMHLHPAWQKRIVEDLHYIFPKIQFIMTTHSPSILANVKHEHILLLEDGNVIQPSNTTYGRNVADILREMMRVDVCPEEVVRLKDGFYRVLAEEEYDLAKEYLVKLEQVLGKNDADVVRAKVSYELEVL
;
A
#
# COMPACT_ATOMS: atom_id res chain seq x y z
N MET A 1 18.52 12.94 1.52
CA MET A 1 17.38 13.38 2.36
C MET A 1 17.77 13.55 3.83
N VAL A 2 17.98 12.49 4.65
CA VAL A 2 18.29 12.62 6.09
C VAL A 2 19.46 13.55 6.36
N ALA A 3 20.60 13.37 5.68
CA ALA A 3 21.76 14.24 5.81
C ALA A 3 21.49 15.70 5.42
N ASP A 4 20.63 15.96 4.44
CA ASP A 4 20.25 17.33 4.05
C ASP A 4 19.38 17.99 5.14
N ILE A 5 18.42 17.25 5.70
CA ILE A 5 17.60 17.74 6.82
C ILE A 5 18.51 18.06 8.02
N ALA A 6 19.39 17.14 8.42
CA ALA A 6 20.32 17.33 9.52
C ALA A 6 21.24 18.55 9.30
N TYR A 7 21.77 18.70 8.09
CA TYR A 7 22.59 19.85 7.70
C TYR A 7 21.83 21.18 7.85
N ARG A 8 20.60 21.26 7.33
CA ARG A 8 19.75 22.46 7.45
C ARG A 8 19.43 22.77 8.91
N MET A 9 19.14 21.74 9.71
CA MET A 9 18.93 21.92 11.16
C MET A 9 20.17 22.50 11.84
N ALA A 10 21.37 22.02 11.50
CA ALA A 10 22.62 22.52 12.02
C ALA A 10 22.88 23.99 11.63
N VAL A 11 22.62 24.34 10.38
CA VAL A 11 22.79 25.72 9.90
C VAL A 11 21.81 26.68 10.56
N LEU A 12 20.56 26.26 10.77
CA LEU A 12 19.50 27.10 11.33
C LEU A 12 19.56 27.20 12.85
N ASN A 13 20.20 26.25 13.52
CA ASN A 13 20.29 26.20 15.00
C ASN A 13 21.71 25.96 15.51
N PRO A 14 22.70 26.78 15.16
CA PRO A 14 24.11 26.54 15.47
C PRO A 14 24.38 26.50 16.97
N GLN A 15 23.46 27.05 17.78
CA GLN A 15 23.58 27.09 19.25
C GLN A 15 23.30 25.73 19.92
N LEU A 16 22.69 24.76 19.20
CA LEU A 16 22.28 23.49 19.79
C LEU A 16 23.39 22.41 19.78
N LEU A 17 24.47 22.64 19.03
CA LEU A 17 25.67 21.78 18.98
C LEU A 17 25.29 20.28 18.89
N ASP A 18 25.60 19.51 19.93
CA ASP A 18 25.38 18.04 19.95
C ASP A 18 23.90 17.61 19.98
N ASN A 19 23.02 18.53 20.37
CA ASN A 19 21.56 18.24 20.43
C ASN A 19 20.80 18.61 19.15
N ILE A 20 21.50 18.78 18.05
CA ILE A 20 20.98 19.31 16.78
C ILE A 20 19.89 18.43 16.13
N LEU A 21 19.83 17.15 16.41
CA LEU A 21 18.83 16.23 15.88
C LEU A 21 17.58 16.13 16.76
N GLU A 22 17.73 16.33 18.06
CA GLU A 22 16.67 16.06 19.05
C GLU A 22 15.93 17.32 19.52
N GLU A 23 16.59 18.47 19.54
CA GLU A 23 16.01 19.69 20.13
C GLU A 23 15.24 20.58 19.15
N PRO A 24 15.65 20.76 17.87
CA PRO A 24 14.97 21.67 16.98
C PRO A 24 13.52 21.25 16.72
N ARG A 25 12.65 22.25 16.68
CA ARG A 25 11.25 22.09 16.26
C ARG A 25 11.07 22.72 14.88
N GLY A 26 10.25 22.10 14.06
CA GLY A 26 9.98 22.63 12.73
C GLY A 26 9.02 21.73 11.96
N ILE A 27 8.74 22.14 10.73
CA ILE A 27 7.93 21.39 9.78
C ILE A 27 8.81 21.11 8.57
N VAL A 28 8.85 19.85 8.14
CA VAL A 28 9.56 19.41 6.95
C VAL A 28 8.54 18.87 5.96
N LEU A 29 8.53 19.46 4.76
CA LEU A 29 7.71 19.01 3.64
C LEU A 29 8.56 18.13 2.73
N ILE A 30 8.09 16.92 2.44
CA ILE A 30 8.77 15.97 1.56
C ILE A 30 7.78 15.55 0.49
N ASP A 31 8.09 15.89 -0.75
CA ASP A 31 7.31 15.43 -1.89
C ASP A 31 7.87 14.09 -2.37
N GLU A 32 6.96 13.12 -2.63
CA GLU A 32 7.30 11.77 -3.08
C GLU A 32 8.38 11.07 -2.23
N VAL A 33 8.12 10.90 -0.93
CA VAL A 33 9.07 10.32 0.03
C VAL A 33 9.55 8.92 -0.34
N ASP A 34 8.79 8.18 -1.15
CA ASP A 34 9.11 6.86 -1.68
C ASP A 34 10.06 6.87 -2.87
N MET A 35 10.28 8.03 -3.51
CA MET A 35 11.09 8.13 -4.71
C MET A 35 12.52 7.59 -4.46
N HIS A 36 12.95 6.66 -5.32
CA HIS A 36 14.26 6.00 -5.26
C HIS A 36 14.53 5.14 -4.02
N LEU A 37 13.52 4.89 -3.18
CA LEU A 37 13.66 3.98 -2.04
C LEU A 37 13.35 2.54 -2.43
N HIS A 38 14.23 1.62 -2.02
CA HIS A 38 13.92 0.19 -2.09
C HIS A 38 12.68 -0.13 -1.23
N PRO A 39 11.75 -1.03 -1.66
CA PRO A 39 10.53 -1.34 -0.91
C PRO A 39 10.72 -1.68 0.57
N ALA A 40 11.83 -2.33 0.93
CA ALA A 40 12.15 -2.61 2.33
C ALA A 40 12.40 -1.33 3.16
N TRP A 41 12.91 -0.26 2.54
CA TRP A 41 13.12 1.03 3.20
C TRP A 41 11.83 1.87 3.23
N GLN A 42 10.99 1.74 2.22
CA GLN A 42 9.67 2.40 2.20
C GLN A 42 8.83 2.02 3.43
N LYS A 43 8.93 0.76 3.89
CA LYS A 43 8.21 0.30 5.09
C LYS A 43 8.64 0.98 6.39
N ARG A 44 9.85 1.52 6.45
CA ARG A 44 10.45 2.04 7.68
C ARG A 44 10.67 3.55 7.68
N ILE A 45 10.62 4.16 6.51
CA ILE A 45 11.06 5.56 6.35
C ILE A 45 10.36 6.53 7.31
N VAL A 46 9.05 6.33 7.56
CA VAL A 46 8.28 7.20 8.45
C VAL A 46 8.73 7.04 9.90
N GLU A 47 8.91 5.80 10.36
CA GLU A 47 9.41 5.51 11.72
C GLU A 47 10.84 5.99 11.88
N ASP A 48 11.71 5.73 10.89
CA ASP A 48 13.13 6.13 10.92
C ASP A 48 13.26 7.67 10.99
N LEU A 49 12.45 8.42 10.24
CA LEU A 49 12.44 9.89 10.29
C LEU A 49 11.97 10.41 11.66
N HIS A 50 10.92 9.85 12.24
CA HIS A 50 10.46 10.22 13.58
C HIS A 50 11.46 9.84 14.68
N TYR A 51 12.17 8.72 14.52
CA TYR A 51 13.21 8.31 15.46
C TYR A 51 14.41 9.27 15.43
N ILE A 52 14.86 9.68 14.25
CA ILE A 52 16.03 10.56 14.08
C ILE A 52 15.70 12.01 14.47
N PHE A 53 14.47 12.47 14.18
CA PHE A 53 14.05 13.86 14.36
C PHE A 53 12.74 13.92 15.19
N PRO A 54 12.79 13.65 16.49
CA PRO A 54 11.58 13.41 17.30
C PRO A 54 10.68 14.64 17.49
N LYS A 55 11.20 15.87 17.27
CA LYS A 55 10.45 17.12 17.45
C LYS A 55 10.08 17.80 16.12
N ILE A 56 10.35 17.15 15.00
CA ILE A 56 9.98 17.64 13.67
C ILE A 56 8.62 17.06 13.27
N GLN A 57 7.74 17.93 12.77
CA GLN A 57 6.53 17.52 12.07
C GLN A 57 6.87 17.28 10.61
N PHE A 58 6.57 16.06 10.12
CA PHE A 58 6.71 15.72 8.71
C PHE A 58 5.37 15.78 8.01
N ILE A 59 5.31 16.44 6.86
CA ILE A 59 4.19 16.38 5.91
C ILE A 59 4.77 15.81 4.62
N MET A 60 4.31 14.61 4.24
CA MET A 60 4.91 13.86 3.15
C MET A 60 3.85 13.44 2.14
N THR A 61 4.18 13.52 0.85
CA THR A 61 3.39 12.87 -0.19
C THR A 61 4.00 11.53 -0.57
N THR A 62 3.17 10.57 -0.97
CA THR A 62 3.60 9.27 -1.44
C THR A 62 2.57 8.63 -2.35
N HIS A 63 3.04 7.83 -3.30
CA HIS A 63 2.24 6.90 -4.09
C HIS A 63 2.51 5.44 -3.70
N SER A 64 3.27 5.19 -2.62
CA SER A 64 3.62 3.84 -2.18
C SER A 64 2.61 3.23 -1.22
N PRO A 65 1.91 2.16 -1.61
CA PRO A 65 1.04 1.42 -0.70
C PRO A 65 1.84 0.73 0.42
N SER A 66 3.14 0.49 0.20
CA SER A 66 4.04 -0.05 1.23
C SER A 66 4.26 0.91 2.40
N ILE A 67 4.27 2.23 2.14
CA ILE A 67 4.31 3.24 3.20
C ILE A 67 2.97 3.27 3.92
N LEU A 68 1.85 3.32 3.18
CA LEU A 68 0.51 3.39 3.76
C LEU A 68 0.20 2.19 4.67
N ALA A 69 0.71 0.99 4.31
CA ALA A 69 0.57 -0.22 5.13
C ALA A 69 1.26 -0.12 6.51
N ASN A 70 2.19 0.81 6.68
CA ASN A 70 2.96 1.00 7.92
C ASN A 70 2.63 2.32 8.63
N VAL A 71 1.60 3.04 8.18
CA VAL A 71 1.14 4.30 8.79
C VAL A 71 -0.32 4.13 9.22
N LYS A 72 -0.63 4.61 10.44
CA LYS A 72 -2.00 4.58 10.95
C LYS A 72 -2.89 5.53 10.15
N HIS A 73 -4.13 5.13 9.90
CA HIS A 73 -5.11 5.88 9.09
C HIS A 73 -5.33 7.32 9.57
N GLU A 74 -5.22 7.58 10.87
CA GLU A 74 -5.34 8.90 11.47
C GLU A 74 -4.28 9.91 11.01
N HIS A 75 -3.16 9.42 10.48
CA HIS A 75 -2.07 10.22 9.92
C HIS A 75 -2.07 10.26 8.39
N ILE A 76 -3.08 9.69 7.75
CA ILE A 76 -3.19 9.63 6.29
C ILE A 76 -4.30 10.58 5.83
N LEU A 77 -3.97 11.37 4.82
CA LEU A 77 -4.92 12.21 4.09
C LEU A 77 -4.87 11.80 2.62
N LEU A 78 -6.02 11.50 2.05
CA LEU A 78 -6.16 11.24 0.62
C LEU A 78 -6.52 12.53 -0.09
N LEU A 79 -5.81 12.82 -1.18
CA LEU A 79 -6.13 13.90 -2.09
C LEU A 79 -6.85 13.31 -3.31
N GLU A 80 -8.12 13.63 -3.46
CA GLU A 80 -8.95 13.14 -4.57
C GLU A 80 -9.77 14.31 -5.13
N ASP A 81 -9.62 14.58 -6.42
CA ASP A 81 -10.35 15.65 -7.13
C ASP A 81 -10.33 17.02 -6.43
N GLY A 82 -9.17 17.38 -5.86
CA GLY A 82 -8.99 18.65 -5.13
C GLY A 82 -9.58 18.64 -3.71
N ASN A 83 -10.11 17.54 -3.24
CA ASN A 83 -10.64 17.38 -1.89
C ASN A 83 -9.65 16.59 -1.01
N VAL A 84 -9.67 16.91 0.29
CA VAL A 84 -8.92 16.17 1.31
C VAL A 84 -9.89 15.23 2.02
N ILE A 85 -9.63 13.94 1.97
CA ILE A 85 -10.47 12.91 2.57
C ILE A 85 -9.62 12.12 3.58
N GLN A 86 -10.15 11.91 4.77
CA GLN A 86 -9.54 10.99 5.73
C GLN A 86 -10.08 9.58 5.48
N PRO A 87 -9.20 8.56 5.32
CA PRO A 87 -9.65 7.18 5.11
C PRO A 87 -10.47 6.69 6.31
N SER A 88 -11.60 6.06 6.03
CA SER A 88 -12.45 5.45 7.06
C SER A 88 -11.93 4.11 7.57
N ASN A 89 -11.10 3.44 6.76
CA ASN A 89 -10.59 2.10 7.05
C ASN A 89 -9.15 2.16 7.56
N THR A 90 -8.80 1.23 8.44
CA THR A 90 -7.42 1.06 8.92
C THR A 90 -6.52 0.62 7.76
N THR A 91 -5.35 1.23 7.67
CA THR A 91 -4.31 0.88 6.68
C THR A 91 -3.20 0.06 7.30
N TYR A 92 -2.94 0.30 8.58
CA TYR A 92 -1.84 -0.29 9.32
C TYR A 92 -1.91 -1.80 9.37
N GLY A 93 -0.86 -2.47 8.91
CA GLY A 93 -0.75 -3.94 8.88
C GLY A 93 -1.54 -4.63 7.77
N ARG A 94 -2.20 -3.89 6.87
CA ARG A 94 -2.94 -4.48 5.74
C ARG A 94 -2.02 -4.93 4.62
N ASN A 95 -2.55 -5.84 3.80
CA ASN A 95 -1.89 -6.26 2.57
C ASN A 95 -1.81 -5.08 1.57
N VAL A 96 -0.66 -4.93 0.94
CA VAL A 96 -0.40 -3.91 -0.09
C VAL A 96 -1.43 -3.95 -1.23
N ALA A 97 -1.84 -5.16 -1.64
CA ALA A 97 -2.84 -5.35 -2.69
C ALA A 97 -4.22 -4.79 -2.31
N ASP A 98 -4.62 -4.93 -1.04
CA ASP A 98 -5.89 -4.40 -0.55
C ASP A 98 -5.86 -2.87 -0.48
N ILE A 99 -4.73 -2.29 -0.08
CA ILE A 99 -4.54 -0.83 -0.07
C ILE A 99 -4.60 -0.26 -1.49
N LEU A 100 -3.93 -0.90 -2.46
CA LEU A 100 -3.97 -0.49 -3.87
C LEU A 100 -5.41 -0.47 -4.39
N ARG A 101 -6.19 -1.54 -4.12
CA ARG A 101 -7.55 -1.67 -4.62
C ARG A 101 -8.52 -0.71 -3.95
N GLU A 102 -8.49 -0.65 -2.60
CA GLU A 102 -9.51 0.08 -1.84
C GLU A 102 -9.21 1.58 -1.71
N MET A 103 -7.94 1.96 -1.57
CA MET A 103 -7.57 3.35 -1.34
C MET A 103 -7.06 4.05 -2.60
N MET A 104 -6.28 3.34 -3.42
CA MET A 104 -5.70 3.94 -4.62
C MET A 104 -6.51 3.64 -5.87
N ARG A 105 -7.56 2.80 -5.77
CA ARG A 105 -8.46 2.40 -6.87
C ARG A 105 -7.70 1.85 -8.09
N VAL A 106 -6.61 1.13 -7.81
CA VAL A 106 -5.76 0.50 -8.82
C VAL A 106 -5.97 -1.01 -8.77
N ASP A 107 -6.33 -1.60 -9.90
CA ASP A 107 -6.37 -3.05 -10.03
C ASP A 107 -4.96 -3.64 -9.97
N VAL A 108 -4.79 -4.63 -9.12
CA VAL A 108 -3.49 -5.28 -8.88
C VAL A 108 -3.15 -6.31 -9.96
N CYS A 109 -4.18 -6.77 -10.68
CA CYS A 109 -4.06 -7.80 -11.71
C CYS A 109 -4.26 -7.22 -13.11
N PRO A 110 -3.64 -7.82 -14.14
CA PRO A 110 -4.00 -7.53 -15.54
C PRO A 110 -5.52 -7.71 -15.76
N GLU A 111 -6.09 -6.85 -16.61
CA GLU A 111 -7.53 -6.83 -16.90
C GLU A 111 -8.07 -8.20 -17.34
N GLU A 112 -7.28 -8.96 -18.10
CA GLU A 112 -7.60 -10.31 -18.51
C GLU A 112 -7.84 -11.25 -17.32
N VAL A 113 -6.97 -11.17 -16.30
CA VAL A 113 -7.08 -11.99 -15.08
C VAL A 113 -8.31 -11.59 -14.27
N VAL A 114 -8.58 -10.28 -14.17
CA VAL A 114 -9.81 -9.78 -13.50
C VAL A 114 -11.05 -10.34 -14.18
N ARG A 115 -11.13 -10.23 -15.51
CA ARG A 115 -12.26 -10.77 -16.29
C ARG A 115 -12.44 -12.28 -16.13
N LEU A 116 -11.33 -13.03 -16.07
CA LEU A 116 -11.41 -14.49 -15.87
C LEU A 116 -11.93 -14.83 -14.46
N LYS A 117 -11.49 -14.10 -13.43
CA LYS A 117 -11.96 -14.29 -12.05
C LYS A 117 -13.45 -13.93 -11.92
N ASP A 118 -13.84 -12.76 -12.41
CA ASP A 118 -15.23 -12.31 -12.36
C ASP A 118 -16.15 -13.25 -13.16
N GLY A 119 -15.70 -13.71 -14.34
CA GLY A 119 -16.39 -14.71 -15.13
C GLY A 119 -16.60 -16.01 -14.38
N PHE A 120 -15.54 -16.52 -13.72
CA PHE A 120 -15.61 -17.73 -12.91
C PHE A 120 -16.65 -17.62 -11.79
N TYR A 121 -16.56 -16.60 -10.95
CA TYR A 121 -17.47 -16.46 -9.80
C TYR A 121 -18.92 -16.18 -10.22
N ARG A 122 -19.13 -15.48 -11.34
CA ARG A 122 -20.47 -15.26 -11.88
C ARG A 122 -21.12 -16.56 -12.31
N VAL A 123 -20.46 -17.35 -13.18
CA VAL A 123 -21.03 -18.62 -13.68
C VAL A 123 -21.16 -19.66 -12.57
N LEU A 124 -20.29 -19.62 -11.55
CA LEU A 124 -20.42 -20.47 -10.37
C LEU A 124 -21.69 -20.12 -9.58
N ALA A 125 -21.98 -18.83 -9.38
CA ALA A 125 -23.20 -18.36 -8.72
C ALA A 125 -24.49 -18.62 -9.54
N GLU A 126 -24.37 -18.78 -10.88
CA GLU A 126 -25.44 -19.18 -11.78
C GLU A 126 -25.60 -20.70 -11.89
N GLU A 127 -24.83 -21.47 -11.08
CA GLU A 127 -24.83 -22.95 -11.05
C GLU A 127 -24.39 -23.60 -12.38
N GLU A 128 -23.69 -22.84 -13.25
CA GLU A 128 -23.18 -23.33 -14.52
C GLU A 128 -21.80 -24.01 -14.33
N TYR A 129 -21.79 -25.17 -13.68
CA TYR A 129 -20.57 -25.83 -13.22
C TYR A 129 -19.60 -26.24 -14.32
N ASP A 130 -20.09 -26.66 -15.48
CA ASP A 130 -19.26 -27.00 -16.64
C ASP A 130 -18.49 -25.78 -17.14
N LEU A 131 -19.14 -24.64 -17.23
CA LEU A 131 -18.55 -23.39 -17.66
C LEU A 131 -17.58 -22.83 -16.58
N ALA A 132 -17.94 -22.96 -15.30
CA ALA A 132 -17.06 -22.60 -14.18
C ALA A 132 -15.75 -23.40 -14.22
N LYS A 133 -15.83 -24.70 -14.56
CA LYS A 133 -14.63 -25.53 -14.73
C LYS A 133 -13.75 -25.08 -15.89
N GLU A 134 -14.32 -24.62 -17.00
CA GLU A 134 -13.53 -24.05 -18.10
C GLU A 134 -12.78 -22.77 -17.68
N TYR A 135 -13.46 -21.88 -16.94
CA TYR A 135 -12.81 -20.68 -16.38
C TYR A 135 -11.69 -21.04 -15.42
N LEU A 136 -11.90 -22.05 -14.56
CA LEU A 136 -10.89 -22.51 -13.62
C LEU A 136 -9.64 -23.04 -14.34
N VAL A 137 -9.81 -23.81 -15.43
CA VAL A 137 -8.69 -24.29 -16.24
C VAL A 137 -7.92 -23.13 -16.88
N LYS A 138 -8.62 -22.10 -17.38
CA LYS A 138 -7.99 -20.91 -17.94
C LYS A 138 -7.21 -20.13 -16.87
N LEU A 139 -7.77 -19.97 -15.66
CA LEU A 139 -7.08 -19.35 -14.53
C LEU A 139 -5.82 -20.13 -14.15
N GLU A 140 -5.88 -21.48 -14.12
CA GLU A 140 -4.69 -22.32 -13.88
C GLU A 140 -3.60 -22.13 -14.93
N GLN A 141 -3.98 -21.96 -16.20
CA GLN A 141 -3.01 -21.74 -17.27
C GLN A 141 -2.31 -20.39 -17.17
N VAL A 142 -3.03 -19.35 -16.76
CA VAL A 142 -2.49 -17.99 -16.68
C VAL A 142 -1.72 -17.75 -15.39
N LEU A 143 -2.24 -18.16 -14.24
CA LEU A 143 -1.68 -17.86 -12.91
C LEU A 143 -0.84 -19.02 -12.35
N GLY A 144 -1.03 -20.23 -12.84
CA GLY A 144 -0.40 -21.44 -12.29
C GLY A 144 -1.23 -22.10 -11.20
N LYS A 145 -1.06 -23.45 -11.08
CA LYS A 145 -1.89 -24.31 -10.21
C LYS A 145 -1.80 -23.99 -8.72
N ASN A 146 -0.69 -23.41 -8.29
CA ASN A 146 -0.40 -23.11 -6.87
C ASN A 146 -0.66 -21.63 -6.51
N ASP A 147 -1.19 -20.85 -7.43
CA ASP A 147 -1.57 -19.47 -7.15
C ASP A 147 -2.73 -19.41 -6.13
N ALA A 148 -2.70 -18.44 -5.23
CA ALA A 148 -3.66 -18.33 -4.13
C ALA A 148 -5.10 -18.13 -4.62
N ASP A 149 -5.29 -17.38 -5.72
CA ASP A 149 -6.61 -17.12 -6.30
C ASP A 149 -7.14 -18.38 -6.99
N VAL A 150 -6.26 -19.16 -7.66
CA VAL A 150 -6.61 -20.45 -8.27
C VAL A 150 -7.00 -21.48 -7.22
N VAL A 151 -6.22 -21.58 -6.13
CA VAL A 151 -6.55 -22.48 -5.01
C VAL A 151 -7.90 -22.12 -4.40
N ARG A 152 -8.16 -20.83 -4.18
CA ARG A 152 -9.43 -20.33 -3.65
C ARG A 152 -10.60 -20.67 -4.59
N ALA A 153 -10.43 -20.44 -5.90
CA ALA A 153 -11.43 -20.77 -6.90
C ALA A 153 -11.74 -22.27 -6.93
N LYS A 154 -10.73 -23.14 -6.80
CA LYS A 154 -10.93 -24.60 -6.69
C LYS A 154 -11.76 -25.00 -5.48
N VAL A 155 -11.40 -24.48 -4.31
CA VAL A 155 -12.14 -24.76 -3.08
C VAL A 155 -13.59 -24.28 -3.20
N SER A 156 -13.83 -23.08 -3.76
CA SER A 156 -15.20 -22.60 -3.99
C SER A 156 -15.97 -23.50 -4.94
N TYR A 157 -15.34 -23.94 -6.02
CA TYR A 157 -15.96 -24.87 -6.97
C TYR A 157 -16.31 -26.22 -6.34
N GLU A 158 -15.41 -26.81 -5.57
CA GLU A 158 -15.62 -28.10 -4.89
C GLU A 158 -16.74 -28.02 -3.84
N LEU A 159 -16.89 -26.88 -3.15
CA LEU A 159 -17.95 -26.68 -2.15
C LEU A 159 -19.34 -26.54 -2.76
N GLU A 160 -19.45 -25.99 -3.98
CA GLU A 160 -20.75 -25.80 -4.66
C GLU A 160 -21.20 -27.03 -5.45
N VAL A 161 -20.26 -27.92 -5.86
CA VAL A 161 -20.55 -29.12 -6.63
C VAL A 161 -20.84 -30.34 -5.74
N LEU A 162 -20.52 -30.28 -4.42
CA LEU A 162 -20.84 -31.32 -3.43
C LEU A 162 -22.27 -31.20 -2.91
#